data_9792885f0c48de4e14aeb1044c788114
#
_entry.id   9792885f0c48de4e14aeb1044c788114
#
_cell.length_a   1.000
_cell.length_b   1.000
_cell.length_c   1.000
_cell.angle_alpha   90.00
_cell.angle_beta   90.00
_cell.angle_gamma   90.00
#
_symmetry.space_group_name_H-M   'P 1'
#
loop_
_entity.id
_entity.type
_entity.pdbx_description
1 polymer ?
#
loop_
_entity_poly.entity_id
_entity_poly.type
_entity_poly.pdbx_seq_one_letter_code
_entity_poly.pdbx_strand_id
1 'polypeptide(L)'
;MLVPRKIVFFLFLLVGLSLYAQQDYFVSSYVRGNFYNRGRIAAESLRASDDLIFLNVRPHKDGSLSFENPRVFQEKGVTTWEDLIKSVRADVKGTKAKLRLGAAGGEWKAMVADEAARTTFAKNIKKVLGENKLDGIDLDFEWAETEKEYKDYSLAILKMREVLGDKYLFSVSLHPVSYKISKEAIAAVDFISLQCYGPSPVRFPMEKYASDIQMVLAYGIPKEKLVAGVPFYGVTKNGSKKTEAYFSFVQDGLITTPAQNEATYKGEVYVFDGQDHIRTKTRYAMEQQLKGMMSWDLATDMPLKDSRSLFRTMLEELGR
;
A
#
# COMPACT_ATOMS: atom_id res chain seq x y z
N MET A 1 70.18 -40.28 13.14
CA MET A 1 69.04 -40.51 12.25
C MET A 1 67.89 -39.72 12.76
N LEU A 2 67.60 -38.50 12.17
CA LEU A 2 66.50 -37.58 12.57
C LEU A 2 65.36 -37.79 11.58
N VAL A 3 64.18 -38.13 12.11
CA VAL A 3 62.96 -38.29 11.36
C VAL A 3 62.27 -36.90 11.27
N PRO A 4 61.92 -36.38 10.12
CA PRO A 4 61.26 -35.10 10.03
C PRO A 4 59.72 -35.22 10.36
N ARG A 5 59.26 -34.43 11.31
CA ARG A 5 57.84 -34.24 11.63
C ARG A 5 57.16 -33.49 10.46
N LYS A 6 56.22 -34.16 9.78
CA LYS A 6 55.30 -33.51 8.86
C LYS A 6 54.25 -32.74 9.64
N ILE A 7 54.29 -31.43 9.48
CA ILE A 7 53.24 -30.52 9.98
C ILE A 7 52.12 -30.55 8.96
N VAL A 8 50.96 -31.08 9.33
CA VAL A 8 49.72 -31.01 8.53
C VAL A 8 48.99 -29.73 8.93
N PHE A 9 48.96 -28.77 8.00
CA PHE A 9 48.12 -27.59 8.13
C PHE A 9 46.69 -27.96 7.77
N PHE A 10 45.78 -27.96 8.76
CA PHE A 10 44.34 -27.98 8.55
C PHE A 10 43.89 -26.57 8.24
N LEU A 11 43.56 -26.29 6.99
CA LEU A 11 42.88 -25.08 6.57
C LEU A 11 41.40 -25.20 6.95
N PHE A 12 41.00 -24.57 8.07
CA PHE A 12 39.58 -24.37 8.37
C PHE A 12 39.04 -23.33 7.42
N LEU A 13 38.28 -23.76 6.38
CA LEU A 13 37.42 -22.91 5.61
C LEU A 13 36.22 -22.52 6.52
N LEU A 14 36.28 -21.36 7.16
CA LEU A 14 35.12 -20.72 7.78
C LEU A 14 34.23 -20.25 6.65
N VAL A 15 33.29 -21.08 6.21
CA VAL A 15 32.12 -20.64 5.45
C VAL A 15 31.28 -19.81 6.40
N GLY A 16 31.44 -18.50 6.34
CA GLY A 16 30.57 -17.55 7.02
C GLY A 16 29.18 -17.67 6.40
N LEU A 17 28.33 -18.52 6.97
CA LEU A 17 26.89 -18.42 6.79
C LEU A 17 26.46 -17.11 7.44
N SER A 18 26.40 -16.05 6.63
CA SER A 18 25.66 -14.85 7.00
C SER A 18 24.21 -15.28 7.18
N LEU A 19 23.81 -15.53 8.43
CA LEU A 19 22.42 -15.55 8.82
C LEU A 19 21.90 -14.12 8.56
N TYR A 20 21.45 -13.84 7.36
CA TYR A 20 20.57 -12.71 7.13
C TYR A 20 19.35 -13.02 7.99
N ALA A 21 19.20 -12.31 9.11
CA ALA A 21 17.94 -12.28 9.82
C ALA A 21 16.88 -11.94 8.75
N GLN A 22 15.93 -12.86 8.54
CA GLN A 22 14.85 -12.64 7.58
C GLN A 22 14.17 -11.33 7.97
N GLN A 23 14.31 -10.30 7.15
CA GLN A 23 13.68 -9.01 7.40
C GLN A 23 12.18 -9.24 7.34
N ASP A 24 11.47 -8.87 8.39
CA ASP A 24 10.00 -8.98 8.45
C ASP A 24 9.41 -7.82 7.61
N TYR A 25 9.20 -8.09 6.31
CA TYR A 25 8.69 -7.09 5.38
C TYR A 25 7.23 -6.76 5.68
N PHE A 26 6.96 -5.47 5.85
CA PHE A 26 5.64 -4.94 6.15
C PHE A 26 4.71 -5.03 4.93
N VAL A 27 3.48 -5.48 5.14
CA VAL A 27 2.45 -5.61 4.09
C VAL A 27 1.23 -4.78 4.44
N SER A 28 1.01 -3.72 3.67
CA SER A 28 -0.15 -2.83 3.80
C SER A 28 -1.17 -3.09 2.68
N SER A 29 -2.46 -3.02 2.99
CA SER A 29 -3.53 -3.25 2.03
C SER A 29 -4.71 -2.32 2.28
N TYR A 30 -5.35 -1.86 1.20
CA TYR A 30 -6.55 -1.05 1.30
C TYR A 30 -7.82 -1.90 1.34
N VAL A 31 -8.78 -1.45 2.15
CA VAL A 31 -10.10 -2.07 2.31
C VAL A 31 -11.17 -1.10 1.82
N ARG A 32 -11.78 -1.41 0.67
CA ARG A 32 -12.91 -0.65 0.15
C ARG A 32 -14.24 -1.26 0.63
N GLY A 33 -15.00 -0.49 1.40
CA GLY A 33 -16.20 -0.98 2.08
C GLY A 33 -17.26 -1.62 1.17
N ASN A 34 -17.51 -1.06 -0.01
CA ASN A 34 -18.46 -1.62 -0.97
C ASN A 34 -18.06 -3.01 -1.46
N PHE A 35 -16.77 -3.25 -1.67
CA PHE A 35 -16.25 -4.53 -2.14
C PHE A 35 -16.15 -5.55 -1.01
N TYR A 36 -15.80 -5.12 0.20
CA TYR A 36 -15.88 -5.97 1.38
C TYR A 36 -17.33 -6.47 1.56
N ASN A 37 -18.30 -5.58 1.46
CA ASN A 37 -19.71 -5.87 1.62
C ASN A 37 -20.26 -6.83 0.55
N ARG A 38 -19.65 -6.84 -0.65
CA ARG A 38 -19.93 -7.82 -1.73
C ARG A 38 -19.21 -9.15 -1.54
N GLY A 39 -18.53 -9.39 -0.42
CA GLY A 39 -17.75 -10.60 -0.22
C GLY A 39 -16.52 -10.73 -1.11
N ARG A 40 -16.04 -9.61 -1.72
CA ARG A 40 -14.89 -9.63 -2.63
C ARG A 40 -13.53 -9.68 -1.91
N ILE A 41 -13.51 -9.36 -0.63
CA ILE A 41 -12.29 -9.40 0.19
C ILE A 41 -12.44 -10.56 1.17
N ALA A 42 -11.65 -11.60 0.99
CA ALA A 42 -11.69 -12.78 1.84
C ALA A 42 -10.98 -12.51 3.19
N ALA A 43 -11.48 -13.11 4.27
CA ALA A 43 -10.92 -12.94 5.60
C ALA A 43 -9.45 -13.40 5.68
N GLU A 44 -9.06 -14.46 4.95
CA GLU A 44 -7.67 -14.91 4.88
C GLU A 44 -6.73 -13.86 4.29
N SER A 45 -7.16 -13.07 3.29
CA SER A 45 -6.38 -11.98 2.71
C SER A 45 -6.20 -10.84 3.72
N LEU A 46 -7.26 -10.50 4.47
CA LEU A 46 -7.18 -9.51 5.55
C LEU A 46 -6.20 -9.95 6.65
N ARG A 47 -6.25 -11.23 7.04
CA ARG A 47 -5.41 -11.80 8.10
C ARG A 47 -3.93 -11.90 7.71
N ALA A 48 -3.63 -11.94 6.42
CA ALA A 48 -2.26 -11.98 5.89
C ALA A 48 -1.63 -10.60 5.74
N SER A 49 -2.37 -9.51 5.93
CA SER A 49 -1.85 -8.14 5.95
C SER A 49 -1.42 -7.72 7.35
N ASP A 50 -0.36 -6.91 7.46
CA ASP A 50 0.06 -6.31 8.73
C ASP A 50 -0.72 -5.02 9.02
N ASP A 51 -1.25 -4.40 7.96
CA ASP A 51 -1.89 -3.09 7.99
C ASP A 51 -3.05 -3.05 7.01
N LEU A 52 -4.21 -2.63 7.50
CA LEU A 52 -5.46 -2.53 6.75
C LEU A 52 -5.97 -1.09 6.82
N ILE A 53 -6.05 -0.43 5.68
CA ILE A 53 -6.46 0.96 5.53
C ILE A 53 -7.89 1.02 5.01
N PHE A 54 -8.80 1.51 5.83
CA PHE A 54 -10.20 1.71 5.42
C PHE A 54 -10.35 2.99 4.61
N LEU A 55 -10.68 2.88 3.34
CA LEU A 55 -11.21 3.99 2.59
C LEU A 55 -12.74 4.05 2.84
N ASN A 56 -13.33 5.18 3.20
CA ASN A 56 -13.06 6.52 2.78
C ASN A 56 -13.41 7.58 3.82
N VAL A 57 -12.46 8.37 4.22
CA VAL A 57 -12.73 9.66 4.84
C VAL A 57 -12.39 10.75 3.84
N ARG A 58 -13.25 11.77 3.71
CA ARG A 58 -13.03 12.91 2.82
C ARG A 58 -12.96 14.20 3.62
N PRO A 59 -11.86 14.97 3.53
CA PRO A 59 -11.81 16.29 4.12
C PRO A 59 -12.63 17.29 3.32
N HIS A 60 -13.34 18.17 4.02
CA HIS A 60 -13.91 19.38 3.48
C HIS A 60 -12.95 20.56 3.66
N LYS A 61 -13.19 21.64 2.92
CA LYS A 61 -12.33 22.84 2.92
C LYS A 61 -12.13 23.48 4.30
N ASP A 62 -13.04 23.28 5.24
CA ASP A 62 -12.99 23.77 6.62
C ASP A 62 -12.38 22.77 7.61
N GLY A 63 -11.91 21.62 7.14
CA GLY A 63 -11.37 20.53 7.96
C GLY A 63 -12.41 19.62 8.59
N SER A 64 -13.71 19.82 8.31
CA SER A 64 -14.73 18.83 8.65
C SER A 64 -14.60 17.57 7.80
N LEU A 65 -15.22 16.47 8.25
CA LEU A 65 -15.08 15.15 7.63
C LEU A 65 -16.43 14.67 7.12
N SER A 66 -16.42 14.01 5.97
CA SER A 66 -17.50 13.12 5.55
C SER A 66 -17.01 11.70 5.42
N PHE A 67 -17.92 10.75 5.67
CA PHE A 67 -17.66 9.33 5.62
C PHE A 67 -18.58 8.69 4.58
N GLU A 68 -18.03 7.80 3.76
CA GLU A 68 -18.81 7.05 2.80
C GLU A 68 -19.23 5.71 3.43
N ASN A 69 -20.51 5.57 3.71
CA ASN A 69 -21.07 4.31 4.15
C ASN A 69 -21.04 3.31 2.99
N PRO A 70 -20.67 2.03 3.25
CA PRO A 70 -20.70 1.01 2.21
C PRO A 70 -22.13 0.77 1.75
N ARG A 71 -22.31 0.53 0.44
CA ARG A 71 -23.61 0.08 -0.08
C ARG A 71 -23.95 -1.28 0.56
N VAL A 72 -25.22 -1.46 0.93
CA VAL A 72 -25.68 -2.70 1.53
C VAL A 72 -25.76 -3.78 0.45
N PHE A 73 -25.14 -4.94 0.73
CA PHE A 73 -25.23 -6.15 -0.08
C PHE A 73 -25.54 -7.33 0.83
N GLN A 74 -26.20 -8.37 0.31
CA GLN A 74 -26.64 -9.51 1.10
C GLN A 74 -25.46 -10.31 1.71
N GLU A 75 -24.30 -10.30 1.07
CA GLU A 75 -23.16 -11.13 1.44
C GLU A 75 -22.60 -10.81 2.83
N LYS A 76 -22.51 -9.53 3.19
CA LYS A 76 -22.03 -9.10 4.52
C LYS A 76 -23.06 -8.27 5.29
N GLY A 77 -23.95 -7.56 4.62
CA GLY A 77 -25.04 -6.80 5.24
C GLY A 77 -24.60 -5.60 6.08
N VAL A 78 -23.38 -5.10 5.90
CA VAL A 78 -22.84 -3.95 6.65
C VAL A 78 -23.48 -2.65 6.13
N THR A 79 -23.99 -1.81 7.03
CA THR A 79 -24.76 -0.60 6.65
C THR A 79 -24.03 0.70 6.91
N THR A 80 -23.07 0.73 7.83
CA THR A 80 -22.30 1.91 8.20
C THR A 80 -20.80 1.62 8.10
N TRP A 81 -20.00 2.69 8.01
CA TRP A 81 -18.55 2.54 8.01
C TRP A 81 -18.02 2.05 9.37
N GLU A 82 -18.68 2.37 10.48
CA GLU A 82 -18.36 1.86 11.82
C GLU A 82 -18.59 0.34 11.90
N ASP A 83 -19.69 -0.15 11.30
CA ASP A 83 -19.96 -1.57 11.25
C ASP A 83 -19.00 -2.30 10.32
N LEU A 84 -18.52 -1.64 9.25
CA LEU A 84 -17.42 -2.16 8.44
C LEU A 84 -16.16 -2.40 9.29
N ILE A 85 -15.75 -1.42 10.10
CA ILE A 85 -14.59 -1.57 10.99
C ILE A 85 -14.79 -2.73 11.98
N LYS A 86 -15.98 -2.84 12.59
CA LYS A 86 -16.30 -3.93 13.51
C LYS A 86 -16.23 -5.30 12.82
N SER A 87 -16.77 -5.40 11.61
CA SER A 87 -16.78 -6.66 10.86
C SER A 87 -15.36 -7.08 10.45
N VAL A 88 -14.56 -6.16 9.90
CA VAL A 88 -13.16 -6.46 9.56
C VAL A 88 -12.34 -6.79 10.82
N ARG A 89 -12.57 -6.08 11.93
CA ARG A 89 -11.92 -6.38 13.21
C ARG A 89 -12.22 -7.80 13.68
N ALA A 90 -13.44 -8.29 13.47
CA ALA A 90 -13.80 -9.67 13.78
C ALA A 90 -13.08 -10.66 12.85
N ASP A 91 -13.00 -10.36 11.55
CA ASP A 91 -12.31 -11.19 10.56
C ASP A 91 -10.81 -11.35 10.87
N VAL A 92 -10.14 -10.29 11.38
CA VAL A 92 -8.71 -10.34 11.73
C VAL A 92 -8.41 -10.66 13.19
N LYS A 93 -9.39 -11.05 13.96
CA LYS A 93 -9.21 -11.40 15.38
C LYS A 93 -8.09 -12.43 15.56
N GLY A 94 -7.17 -12.14 16.48
CA GLY A 94 -6.00 -12.99 16.78
C GLY A 94 -4.79 -12.77 15.89
N THR A 95 -4.83 -11.82 14.96
CA THR A 95 -3.65 -11.35 14.21
C THR A 95 -3.06 -10.09 14.85
N LYS A 96 -1.91 -9.63 14.31
CA LYS A 96 -1.27 -8.36 14.68
C LYS A 96 -1.66 -7.21 13.74
N ALA A 97 -2.59 -7.45 12.80
CA ALA A 97 -2.98 -6.46 11.79
C ALA A 97 -3.44 -5.15 12.43
N LYS A 98 -2.89 -4.05 11.94
CA LYS A 98 -3.32 -2.69 12.30
C LYS A 98 -4.53 -2.30 11.48
N LEU A 99 -5.49 -1.65 12.12
CA LEU A 99 -6.69 -1.14 11.47
C LEU A 99 -6.63 0.38 11.45
N ARG A 100 -6.46 0.96 10.27
CA ARG A 100 -6.27 2.39 10.10
C ARG A 100 -7.30 3.03 9.20
N LEU A 101 -7.53 4.30 9.41
CA LEU A 101 -8.37 5.10 8.55
C LEU A 101 -7.56 5.59 7.33
N GLY A 102 -8.18 5.69 6.17
CA GLY A 102 -7.61 6.29 4.97
C GLY A 102 -8.39 7.55 4.60
N ALA A 103 -7.70 8.68 4.47
CA ALA A 103 -8.31 9.93 4.03
C ALA A 103 -7.94 10.18 2.58
N ALA A 104 -8.92 10.03 1.66
CA ALA A 104 -8.74 10.18 0.23
C ALA A 104 -9.89 10.95 -0.43
N GLY A 105 -9.62 11.63 -1.55
CA GLY A 105 -10.63 12.48 -2.23
C GLY A 105 -10.99 13.72 -1.42
N GLY A 106 -12.14 14.35 -1.70
CA GLY A 106 -12.58 15.55 -0.98
C GLY A 106 -11.91 16.85 -1.44
N GLU A 107 -11.86 17.83 -0.54
CA GLU A 107 -11.40 19.19 -0.85
C GLU A 107 -9.98 19.47 -0.34
N TRP A 108 -9.03 18.53 -0.59
CA TRP A 108 -7.68 18.58 -0.07
C TRP A 108 -6.96 19.91 -0.31
N LYS A 109 -6.94 20.42 -1.56
CA LYS A 109 -6.20 21.63 -1.91
C LYS A 109 -6.66 22.85 -1.07
N ALA A 110 -7.95 22.99 -0.88
CA ALA A 110 -8.51 24.07 -0.06
C ALA A 110 -8.22 23.84 1.44
N MET A 111 -8.42 22.62 1.94
CA MET A 111 -8.21 22.28 3.35
C MET A 111 -6.74 22.46 3.76
N VAL A 112 -5.78 22.00 2.96
CA VAL A 112 -4.35 22.11 3.31
C VAL A 112 -3.83 23.55 3.22
N ALA A 113 -4.46 24.41 2.43
CA ALA A 113 -4.08 25.82 2.29
C ALA A 113 -4.41 26.67 3.53
N ASP A 114 -5.40 26.27 4.34
CA ASP A 114 -5.87 27.03 5.51
C ASP A 114 -5.37 26.40 6.82
N GLU A 115 -4.77 27.19 7.70
CA GLU A 115 -4.22 26.71 8.97
C GLU A 115 -5.29 26.24 9.96
N ALA A 116 -6.41 26.94 10.03
CA ALA A 116 -7.51 26.57 10.92
C ALA A 116 -8.16 25.26 10.45
N ALA A 117 -8.30 25.10 9.12
CA ALA A 117 -8.82 23.87 8.51
C ALA A 117 -7.88 22.68 8.77
N ARG A 118 -6.55 22.83 8.59
CA ARG A 118 -5.57 21.78 8.95
C ARG A 118 -5.70 21.35 10.40
N THR A 119 -5.86 22.33 11.31
CA THR A 119 -6.01 22.06 12.74
C THR A 119 -7.32 21.34 13.05
N THR A 120 -8.42 21.78 12.44
CA THR A 120 -9.75 21.18 12.57
C THR A 120 -9.74 19.75 12.04
N PHE A 121 -9.17 19.53 10.86
CA PHE A 121 -9.01 18.22 10.25
C PHE A 121 -8.27 17.25 11.16
N ALA A 122 -7.10 17.65 11.66
CA ALA A 122 -6.28 16.79 12.53
C ALA A 122 -6.99 16.43 13.84
N LYS A 123 -7.71 17.38 14.46
CA LYS A 123 -8.51 17.14 15.68
C LYS A 123 -9.67 16.18 15.40
N ASN A 124 -10.38 16.35 14.29
CA ASN A 124 -11.49 15.49 13.90
C ASN A 124 -10.99 14.06 13.63
N ILE A 125 -9.88 13.89 12.91
CA ILE A 125 -9.26 12.59 12.71
C ILE A 125 -8.91 11.94 14.06
N LYS A 126 -8.22 12.64 14.97
CA LYS A 126 -7.88 12.09 16.30
C LYS A 126 -9.10 11.62 17.09
N LYS A 127 -10.19 12.39 17.03
CA LYS A 127 -11.46 12.03 17.66
C LYS A 127 -12.01 10.72 17.08
N VAL A 128 -12.10 10.61 15.76
CA VAL A 128 -12.60 9.42 15.05
C VAL A 128 -11.75 8.19 15.35
N LEU A 129 -10.42 8.31 15.34
CA LEU A 129 -9.52 7.21 15.69
C LEU A 129 -9.77 6.71 17.12
N GLY A 130 -9.98 7.61 18.07
CA GLY A 130 -10.27 7.26 19.46
C GLY A 130 -11.62 6.56 19.63
N GLU A 131 -12.67 7.11 19.05
CA GLU A 131 -14.03 6.60 19.15
C GLU A 131 -14.17 5.19 18.53
N ASN A 132 -13.44 4.92 17.45
CA ASN A 132 -13.48 3.66 16.73
C ASN A 132 -12.32 2.71 17.07
N LYS A 133 -11.48 3.07 18.04
CA LYS A 133 -10.31 2.27 18.47
C LYS A 133 -9.44 1.86 17.29
N LEU A 134 -9.17 2.80 16.38
CA LEU A 134 -8.31 2.60 15.23
C LEU A 134 -6.84 2.86 15.61
N ASP A 135 -5.94 2.18 14.91
CA ASP A 135 -4.51 2.24 15.18
C ASP A 135 -3.82 3.45 14.55
N GLY A 136 -4.46 4.14 13.59
CA GLY A 136 -3.85 5.27 12.91
C GLY A 136 -4.57 5.77 11.67
N ILE A 137 -3.86 6.58 10.90
CA ILE A 137 -4.35 7.27 9.71
C ILE A 137 -3.34 7.15 8.56
N ASP A 138 -3.86 7.06 7.33
CA ASP A 138 -3.13 7.27 6.08
C ASP A 138 -3.70 8.48 5.36
N LEU A 139 -2.86 9.42 4.94
CA LEU A 139 -3.30 10.57 4.13
C LEU A 139 -2.98 10.31 2.66
N ASP A 140 -4.01 10.32 1.84
CA ASP A 140 -3.92 10.07 0.40
C ASP A 140 -4.41 11.31 -0.37
N PHE A 141 -3.52 12.31 -0.45
CA PHE A 141 -3.77 13.55 -1.21
C PHE A 141 -3.33 13.39 -2.66
N GLU A 142 -4.29 13.18 -3.54
CA GLU A 142 -4.09 13.06 -4.98
C GLU A 142 -4.57 14.33 -5.71
N TRP A 143 -3.74 15.32 -6.12
CA TRP A 143 -2.29 15.40 -5.94
C TRP A 143 -1.88 16.86 -5.74
N ALA A 144 -0.78 17.11 -5.02
CA ALA A 144 -0.10 18.40 -5.04
C ALA A 144 0.65 18.53 -6.38
N GLU A 145 0.52 19.70 -7.04
CA GLU A 145 1.09 19.97 -8.37
C GLU A 145 2.06 21.16 -8.35
N THR A 146 1.88 22.07 -7.39
CA THR A 146 2.67 23.29 -7.25
C THR A 146 3.53 23.27 -6.00
N GLU A 147 4.61 24.06 -5.96
CA GLU A 147 5.46 24.22 -4.77
C GLU A 147 4.65 24.68 -3.56
N LYS A 148 3.67 25.56 -3.78
CA LYS A 148 2.77 26.01 -2.71
C LYS A 148 1.94 24.84 -2.15
N GLU A 149 1.35 24.01 -3.00
CA GLU A 149 0.56 22.85 -2.57
C GLU A 149 1.43 21.80 -1.84
N TYR A 150 2.66 21.56 -2.26
CA TYR A 150 3.60 20.72 -1.52
C TYR A 150 3.94 21.28 -0.14
N LYS A 151 4.15 22.59 -0.05
CA LYS A 151 4.36 23.27 1.24
C LYS A 151 3.15 23.15 2.13
N ASP A 152 1.96 23.43 1.61
CA ASP A 152 0.69 23.39 2.35
C ASP A 152 0.40 21.95 2.83
N TYR A 153 0.62 20.95 1.98
CA TYR A 153 0.48 19.53 2.36
C TYR A 153 1.48 19.13 3.44
N SER A 154 2.73 19.56 3.31
CA SER A 154 3.74 19.33 4.35
C SER A 154 3.33 19.93 5.70
N LEU A 155 2.76 21.15 5.72
CA LEU A 155 2.22 21.75 6.94
C LEU A 155 1.04 20.95 7.51
N ALA A 156 0.18 20.38 6.66
CA ALA A 156 -0.90 19.51 7.12
C ALA A 156 -0.37 18.22 7.76
N ILE A 157 0.67 17.62 7.19
CA ILE A 157 1.36 16.45 7.76
C ILE A 157 1.94 16.78 9.13
N LEU A 158 2.65 17.89 9.26
CA LEU A 158 3.24 18.34 10.54
C LEU A 158 2.15 18.60 11.59
N LYS A 159 1.07 19.28 11.22
CA LYS A 159 -0.07 19.52 12.11
C LYS A 159 -0.75 18.21 12.52
N MET A 160 -0.89 17.25 11.62
CA MET A 160 -1.45 15.94 11.95
C MET A 160 -0.58 15.24 12.99
N ARG A 161 0.75 15.16 12.82
CA ARG A 161 1.66 14.55 13.82
C ARG A 161 1.60 15.27 15.15
N GLU A 162 1.61 16.61 15.15
CA GLU A 162 1.48 17.41 16.37
C GLU A 162 0.22 17.03 17.18
N VAL A 163 -0.93 16.90 16.51
CA VAL A 163 -2.20 16.58 17.15
C VAL A 163 -2.29 15.13 17.57
N LEU A 164 -1.85 14.18 16.74
CA LEU A 164 -1.91 12.74 17.02
C LEU A 164 -0.93 12.34 18.13
N GLY A 165 0.26 12.97 18.20
CA GLY A 165 1.39 12.49 18.98
C GLY A 165 1.92 11.14 18.46
N ASP A 166 2.65 10.40 19.28
CA ASP A 166 3.28 9.12 18.89
C ASP A 166 2.37 7.90 19.09
N LYS A 167 1.15 8.11 19.57
CA LYS A 167 0.22 7.03 19.87
C LYS A 167 -0.28 6.30 18.62
N TYR A 168 -0.47 7.04 17.53
CA TYR A 168 -1.14 6.56 16.32
C TYR A 168 -0.15 6.39 15.18
N LEU A 169 -0.25 5.26 14.49
CA LEU A 169 0.50 5.01 13.26
C LEU A 169 0.05 6.01 12.18
N PHE A 170 1.00 6.72 11.61
CA PHE A 170 0.72 7.79 10.66
C PHE A 170 1.53 7.62 9.37
N SER A 171 0.87 7.45 8.25
CA SER A 171 1.48 7.37 6.93
C SER A 171 0.87 8.35 5.94
N VAL A 172 1.55 8.52 4.84
CA VAL A 172 1.04 9.23 3.67
C VAL A 172 1.21 8.36 2.42
N SER A 173 0.25 8.41 1.52
CA SER A 173 0.36 7.84 0.18
C SER A 173 0.83 8.94 -0.77
N LEU A 174 1.96 8.69 -1.45
CA LEU A 174 2.53 9.57 -2.45
C LEU A 174 2.55 8.88 -3.82
N HIS A 175 2.51 9.69 -4.86
CA HIS A 175 2.62 9.19 -6.23
C HIS A 175 3.92 9.70 -6.87
N PRO A 176 4.56 8.98 -7.81
CA PRO A 176 5.79 9.42 -8.47
C PRO A 176 5.69 10.76 -9.20
N VAL A 177 4.48 11.26 -9.46
CA VAL A 177 4.29 12.64 -9.98
C VAL A 177 4.00 13.66 -8.89
N SER A 178 3.82 13.22 -7.62
CA SER A 178 3.46 14.09 -6.48
C SER A 178 4.06 13.54 -5.18
N TYR A 179 5.37 13.77 -4.97
CA TYR A 179 6.12 13.22 -3.82
C TYR A 179 6.96 14.26 -3.05
N LYS A 180 6.98 15.52 -3.49
CA LYS A 180 7.92 16.54 -3.00
C LYS A 180 7.48 17.19 -1.68
N ILE A 181 7.11 16.39 -0.68
CA ILE A 181 6.86 16.88 0.68
C ILE A 181 8.17 17.27 1.37
N SER A 182 8.12 18.14 2.39
CA SER A 182 9.32 18.62 3.07
C SER A 182 10.04 17.52 3.86
N LYS A 183 11.33 17.72 4.16
CA LYS A 183 12.11 16.78 4.97
C LYS A 183 11.50 16.58 6.37
N GLU A 184 10.97 17.64 6.96
CA GLU A 184 10.30 17.61 8.26
C GLU A 184 9.01 16.77 8.19
N ALA A 185 8.25 16.89 7.09
CA ALA A 185 7.07 16.06 6.84
C ALA A 185 7.44 14.58 6.64
N ILE A 186 8.53 14.28 5.89
CA ILE A 186 9.08 12.92 5.78
C ILE A 186 9.48 12.37 7.15
N ALA A 187 10.11 13.19 8.00
CA ALA A 187 10.49 12.77 9.34
C ALA A 187 9.28 12.49 10.24
N ALA A 188 8.19 13.27 10.08
CA ALA A 188 7.00 13.21 10.92
C ALA A 188 6.11 11.98 10.68
N VAL A 189 6.21 11.29 9.55
CA VAL A 189 5.45 10.08 9.25
C VAL A 189 6.21 8.82 9.63
N ASP A 190 5.49 7.75 9.98
CA ASP A 190 6.09 6.46 10.31
C ASP A 190 6.52 5.70 9.05
N PHE A 191 5.77 5.88 7.95
CA PHE A 191 6.14 5.36 6.63
C PHE A 191 5.41 6.11 5.51
N ILE A 192 5.83 5.84 4.29
CA ILE A 192 5.31 6.44 3.07
C ILE A 192 4.98 5.29 2.11
N SER A 193 3.73 5.19 1.68
CA SER A 193 3.33 4.32 0.58
C SER A 193 3.57 5.05 -0.74
N LEU A 194 4.30 4.45 -1.67
CA LEU A 194 4.50 4.99 -3.01
C LEU A 194 3.60 4.26 -4.01
N GLN A 195 2.66 4.95 -4.61
CA GLN A 195 1.75 4.42 -5.62
C GLN A 195 2.48 4.28 -6.98
N CYS A 196 3.31 3.21 -7.14
CA CYS A 196 4.04 2.95 -8.39
C CYS A 196 3.11 2.41 -9.49
N TYR A 197 1.88 2.86 -9.52
CA TYR A 197 0.81 2.47 -10.44
C TYR A 197 -0.06 3.68 -10.81
N GLY A 198 -1.10 3.49 -11.61
CA GLY A 198 -2.04 4.54 -11.99
C GLY A 198 -2.86 4.13 -13.21
N PRO A 199 -3.69 5.03 -13.74
CA PRO A 199 -4.61 4.71 -14.85
C PRO A 199 -3.93 4.68 -16.22
N SER A 200 -2.59 4.71 -16.29
CA SER A 200 -1.82 4.72 -17.53
C SER A 200 -0.99 3.45 -17.68
N PRO A 201 -0.99 2.80 -18.89
CA PRO A 201 -0.22 1.58 -19.14
C PRO A 201 1.30 1.79 -18.97
N VAL A 202 1.81 3.01 -19.09
CA VAL A 202 3.24 3.33 -18.90
C VAL A 202 3.74 3.14 -17.47
N ARG A 203 2.84 2.90 -16.50
CA ARG A 203 3.18 2.66 -15.10
C ARG A 203 3.52 1.21 -14.77
N PHE A 204 3.17 0.26 -15.66
CA PHE A 204 3.30 -1.16 -15.39
C PHE A 204 4.71 -1.75 -15.63
N PRO A 205 5.51 -1.29 -16.63
CA PRO A 205 6.84 -1.86 -16.87
C PRO A 205 7.75 -1.82 -15.64
N MET A 206 8.59 -2.85 -15.48
CA MET A 206 9.53 -2.98 -14.35
C MET A 206 10.52 -1.81 -14.30
N GLU A 207 10.98 -1.35 -15.45
CA GLU A 207 11.90 -0.20 -15.56
C GLU A 207 11.26 1.07 -14.98
N LYS A 208 9.95 1.25 -15.21
CA LYS A 208 9.21 2.40 -14.66
C LYS A 208 9.07 2.28 -13.14
N TYR A 209 8.72 1.09 -12.64
CA TYR A 209 8.63 0.80 -11.21
C TYR A 209 9.97 1.08 -10.51
N ALA A 210 11.07 0.55 -11.05
CA ALA A 210 12.41 0.77 -10.50
C ALA A 210 12.79 2.26 -10.53
N SER A 211 12.56 2.95 -11.65
CA SER A 211 12.90 4.38 -11.79
C SER A 211 12.10 5.26 -10.83
N ASP A 212 10.83 4.95 -10.58
CA ASP A 212 9.98 5.69 -9.63
C ASP A 212 10.52 5.55 -8.19
N ILE A 213 10.91 4.34 -7.79
CA ILE A 213 11.51 4.08 -6.48
C ILE A 213 12.84 4.83 -6.35
N GLN A 214 13.75 4.70 -7.34
CA GLN A 214 15.05 5.37 -7.29
C GLN A 214 14.91 6.91 -7.23
N MET A 215 13.94 7.46 -7.94
CA MET A 215 13.67 8.89 -7.94
C MET A 215 13.30 9.40 -6.54
N VAL A 216 12.43 8.71 -5.80
CA VAL A 216 12.01 9.15 -4.46
C VAL A 216 13.09 8.88 -3.41
N LEU A 217 13.89 7.83 -3.56
CA LEU A 217 15.07 7.59 -2.72
C LEU A 217 16.11 8.70 -2.91
N ALA A 218 16.39 9.10 -4.18
CA ALA A 218 17.28 10.20 -4.49
C ALA A 218 16.77 11.56 -3.98
N TYR A 219 15.45 11.74 -3.87
CA TYR A 219 14.86 12.94 -3.27
C TYR A 219 15.12 13.01 -1.75
N GLY A 220 15.38 11.88 -1.10
CA GLY A 220 15.69 11.80 0.32
C GLY A 220 14.58 11.13 1.17
N ILE A 221 13.65 10.40 0.56
CA ILE A 221 12.75 9.51 1.30
C ILE A 221 13.56 8.29 1.75
N PRO A 222 13.67 8.02 3.07
CA PRO A 222 14.45 6.90 3.57
C PRO A 222 13.84 5.54 3.16
N LYS A 223 14.68 4.60 2.71
CA LYS A 223 14.23 3.28 2.28
C LYS A 223 13.48 2.50 3.38
N GLU A 224 13.90 2.66 4.62
CA GLU A 224 13.28 2.05 5.81
C GLU A 224 11.91 2.64 6.15
N LYS A 225 11.50 3.73 5.50
CA LYS A 225 10.16 4.30 5.56
C LYS A 225 9.35 4.06 4.29
N LEU A 226 9.95 3.56 3.21
CA LEU A 226 9.28 3.43 1.92
C LEU A 226 8.60 2.07 1.77
N VAL A 227 7.29 2.09 1.48
CA VAL A 227 6.48 0.92 1.14
C VAL A 227 6.08 1.03 -0.33
N ALA A 228 6.49 0.06 -1.15
CA ALA A 228 6.27 0.12 -2.59
C ALA A 228 4.91 -0.47 -2.98
N GLY A 229 4.12 0.31 -3.74
CA GLY A 229 2.77 -0.07 -4.16
C GLY A 229 2.75 -0.84 -5.47
N VAL A 230 1.89 -1.87 -5.53
CA VAL A 230 1.58 -2.63 -6.75
C VAL A 230 0.08 -2.70 -6.98
N PRO A 231 -0.37 -2.66 -8.27
CA PRO A 231 -1.79 -2.75 -8.62
C PRO A 231 -2.23 -4.19 -8.79
N PHE A 232 -3.46 -4.49 -8.38
CA PHE A 232 -4.14 -5.76 -8.68
C PHE A 232 -5.27 -5.55 -9.69
N TYR A 233 -5.04 -4.67 -10.66
CA TYR A 233 -5.96 -4.35 -11.75
C TYR A 233 -5.19 -4.11 -13.05
N GLY A 234 -5.91 -4.14 -14.17
CA GLY A 234 -5.38 -3.74 -15.45
C GLY A 234 -5.95 -2.42 -15.95
N VAL A 235 -5.23 -1.78 -16.87
CA VAL A 235 -5.64 -0.54 -17.55
C VAL A 235 -5.63 -0.74 -19.06
N THR A 236 -6.49 -0.03 -19.77
CA THR A 236 -6.52 -0.11 -21.24
C THR A 236 -5.20 0.35 -21.87
N LYS A 237 -4.68 -0.44 -22.79
CA LYS A 237 -3.43 -0.18 -23.51
C LYS A 237 -3.49 1.08 -24.39
N ASN A 238 -4.68 1.40 -24.90
CA ASN A 238 -4.93 2.56 -25.75
C ASN A 238 -4.96 3.91 -25.01
N GLY A 239 -4.73 3.92 -23.68
CA GLY A 239 -4.70 5.14 -22.88
C GLY A 239 -6.07 5.73 -22.54
N SER A 240 -7.17 5.03 -22.80
CA SER A 240 -8.54 5.51 -22.45
C SER A 240 -8.80 5.55 -20.93
N LYS A 241 -7.83 5.16 -20.11
CA LYS A 241 -7.84 5.16 -18.63
C LYS A 241 -8.94 4.28 -18.01
N LYS A 242 -9.55 3.38 -18.78
CA LYS A 242 -10.46 2.38 -18.19
C LYS A 242 -9.64 1.38 -17.40
N THR A 243 -10.18 0.97 -16.28
CA THR A 243 -9.57 -0.03 -15.39
C THR A 243 -10.48 -1.25 -15.28
N GLU A 244 -9.88 -2.43 -15.12
CA GLU A 244 -10.60 -3.68 -14.85
C GLU A 244 -9.86 -4.48 -13.79
N ALA A 245 -10.60 -5.12 -12.90
CA ALA A 245 -10.03 -5.93 -11.82
C ALA A 245 -9.27 -7.15 -12.40
N TYR A 246 -8.14 -7.50 -11.83
CA TYR A 246 -7.38 -8.68 -12.27
C TYR A 246 -8.21 -9.96 -12.19
N PHE A 247 -9.04 -10.12 -11.14
CA PHE A 247 -9.91 -11.28 -11.03
C PHE A 247 -10.85 -11.47 -12.23
N SER A 248 -11.28 -10.40 -12.91
CA SER A 248 -12.15 -10.51 -14.08
C SER A 248 -11.45 -11.25 -15.21
N PHE A 249 -10.17 -10.96 -15.45
CA PHE A 249 -9.36 -11.65 -16.45
C PHE A 249 -9.16 -13.13 -16.09
N VAL A 250 -8.98 -13.43 -14.82
CA VAL A 250 -8.82 -14.80 -14.32
C VAL A 250 -10.13 -15.59 -14.43
N GLN A 251 -11.27 -14.99 -14.05
CA GLN A 251 -12.57 -15.65 -14.08
C GLN A 251 -13.03 -15.96 -15.51
N ASP A 252 -12.73 -15.09 -16.44
CA ASP A 252 -13.05 -15.30 -17.87
C ASP A 252 -12.03 -16.20 -18.61
N GLY A 253 -11.08 -16.81 -17.85
CA GLY A 253 -10.08 -17.74 -18.42
C GLY A 253 -9.04 -17.10 -19.32
N LEU A 254 -8.85 -15.78 -19.21
CA LEU A 254 -7.94 -15.02 -20.09
C LEU A 254 -6.49 -15.09 -19.60
N ILE A 255 -6.24 -15.49 -18.36
CA ILE A 255 -4.91 -15.66 -17.80
C ILE A 255 -4.51 -17.12 -17.90
N THR A 256 -3.55 -17.42 -18.76
CA THR A 256 -3.12 -18.78 -19.08
C THR A 256 -1.73 -19.12 -18.54
N THR A 257 -0.89 -18.09 -18.26
CA THR A 257 0.45 -18.26 -17.72
C THR A 257 0.78 -17.18 -16.69
N PRO A 258 1.66 -17.47 -15.70
CA PRO A 258 2.14 -16.49 -14.73
C PRO A 258 2.85 -15.27 -15.33
N ALA A 259 3.47 -15.43 -16.50
CA ALA A 259 4.22 -14.37 -17.19
C ALA A 259 3.34 -13.41 -17.99
N GLN A 260 2.03 -13.69 -18.08
CA GLN A 260 1.13 -12.89 -18.91
C GLN A 260 0.80 -11.55 -18.24
N ASN A 261 1.04 -10.45 -18.97
CA ASN A 261 0.81 -9.07 -18.52
C ASN A 261 -0.17 -8.31 -19.41
N GLU A 262 -0.79 -8.96 -20.39
CA GLU A 262 -1.81 -8.37 -21.26
C GLU A 262 -2.94 -9.38 -21.51
N ALA A 263 -4.17 -8.88 -21.65
CA ALA A 263 -5.33 -9.67 -22.07
C ALA A 263 -6.31 -8.81 -22.85
N THR A 264 -7.01 -9.44 -23.82
CA THR A 264 -8.15 -8.79 -24.47
C THR A 264 -9.42 -9.11 -23.69
N TYR A 265 -10.07 -8.10 -23.17
CA TYR A 265 -11.29 -8.21 -22.40
C TYR A 265 -12.35 -7.24 -22.92
N LYS A 266 -13.54 -7.77 -23.25
CA LYS A 266 -14.66 -6.99 -23.81
C LYS A 266 -14.25 -6.08 -24.99
N GLY A 267 -13.40 -6.62 -25.88
CA GLY A 267 -12.96 -5.93 -27.10
C GLY A 267 -11.83 -4.90 -26.90
N GLU A 268 -11.30 -4.73 -25.68
CA GLU A 268 -10.18 -3.84 -25.42
C GLU A 268 -8.98 -4.62 -24.87
N VAL A 269 -7.77 -4.19 -25.21
CA VAL A 269 -6.53 -4.75 -24.65
C VAL A 269 -6.22 -4.05 -23.34
N TYR A 270 -6.04 -4.84 -22.28
CA TYR A 270 -5.62 -4.38 -20.96
C TYR A 270 -4.19 -4.81 -20.67
N VAL A 271 -3.43 -3.92 -20.03
CA VAL A 271 -2.11 -4.17 -19.46
C VAL A 271 -2.27 -4.27 -17.95
N PHE A 272 -1.64 -5.25 -17.33
CA PHE A 272 -1.66 -5.50 -15.88
C PHE A 272 -0.34 -6.12 -15.41
N ASP A 273 -0.14 -6.22 -14.10
CA ASP A 273 0.94 -7.03 -13.54
C ASP A 273 0.47 -8.47 -13.38
N GLY A 274 1.04 -9.41 -14.14
CA GLY A 274 0.89 -10.84 -13.89
C GLY A 274 1.75 -11.32 -12.73
N GLN A 275 1.63 -12.61 -12.35
CA GLN A 275 2.31 -13.16 -11.18
C GLN A 275 3.83 -12.99 -11.24
N ASP A 276 4.46 -13.27 -12.40
CA ASP A 276 5.92 -13.13 -12.52
C ASP A 276 6.38 -11.68 -12.40
N HIS A 277 5.54 -10.74 -12.85
CA HIS A 277 5.80 -9.31 -12.70
C HIS A 277 5.70 -8.87 -11.23
N ILE A 278 4.67 -9.35 -10.51
CA ILE A 278 4.55 -9.13 -9.06
C ILE A 278 5.75 -9.71 -8.30
N ARG A 279 6.22 -10.94 -8.63
CA ARG A 279 7.44 -11.51 -8.04
C ARG A 279 8.64 -10.60 -8.26
N THR A 280 8.85 -10.16 -9.50
CA THR A 280 10.00 -9.32 -9.85
C THR A 280 9.97 -7.98 -9.12
N LYS A 281 8.81 -7.31 -9.05
CA LYS A 281 8.63 -6.06 -8.32
C LYS A 281 8.84 -6.22 -6.81
N THR A 282 8.33 -7.32 -6.24
CA THR A 282 8.51 -7.65 -4.82
C THR A 282 9.98 -7.92 -4.50
N ARG A 283 10.66 -8.72 -5.31
CA ARG A 283 12.10 -9.00 -5.16
C ARG A 283 12.93 -7.72 -5.24
N TYR A 284 12.62 -6.84 -6.19
CA TYR A 284 13.28 -5.55 -6.30
C TYR A 284 13.12 -4.71 -5.02
N ALA A 285 11.91 -4.63 -4.45
CA ALA A 285 11.69 -3.92 -3.19
C ALA A 285 12.53 -4.51 -2.04
N MET A 286 12.67 -5.84 -1.98
CA MET A 286 13.53 -6.53 -1.02
C MET A 286 15.01 -6.21 -1.24
N GLU A 287 15.51 -6.26 -2.47
CA GLU A 287 16.89 -5.92 -2.86
C GLU A 287 17.24 -4.47 -2.51
N GLN A 288 16.28 -3.55 -2.67
CA GLN A 288 16.44 -2.16 -2.24
C GLN A 288 16.31 -1.98 -0.71
N GLN A 289 15.99 -3.04 0.03
CA GLN A 289 15.78 -3.02 1.48
C GLN A 289 14.68 -2.03 1.88
N LEU A 290 13.61 -1.94 1.11
CA LEU A 290 12.46 -1.11 1.44
C LEU A 290 11.75 -1.66 2.68
N LYS A 291 10.94 -0.81 3.35
CA LYS A 291 10.13 -1.22 4.51
C LYS A 291 9.17 -2.36 4.18
N GLY A 292 8.58 -2.36 2.99
CA GLY A 292 7.59 -3.36 2.64
C GLY A 292 6.86 -3.08 1.32
N MET A 293 5.72 -3.76 1.18
CA MET A 293 4.87 -3.70 0.00
C MET A 293 3.47 -3.22 0.36
N MET A 294 2.80 -2.55 -0.59
CA MET A 294 1.39 -2.17 -0.49
C MET A 294 0.64 -2.65 -1.72
N SER A 295 -0.57 -3.14 -1.52
CA SER A 295 -1.45 -3.59 -2.61
C SER A 295 -2.65 -2.67 -2.83
N TRP A 296 -2.91 -2.31 -4.07
CA TRP A 296 -4.13 -1.65 -4.52
C TRP A 296 -4.89 -2.52 -5.53
N ASP A 297 -5.88 -3.31 -5.11
CA ASP A 297 -6.27 -3.60 -3.76
C ASP A 297 -6.74 -5.07 -3.66
N LEU A 298 -6.97 -5.55 -2.46
CA LEU A 298 -7.39 -6.94 -2.23
C LEU A 298 -8.70 -7.29 -2.94
N ALA A 299 -9.58 -6.31 -3.18
CA ALA A 299 -10.89 -6.54 -3.79
C ALA A 299 -10.82 -6.81 -5.31
N THR A 300 -9.73 -6.43 -5.94
CA THR A 300 -9.51 -6.60 -7.39
C THR A 300 -8.68 -7.82 -7.74
N ASP A 301 -8.16 -8.52 -6.72
CA ASP A 301 -7.41 -9.78 -6.87
C ASP A 301 -8.31 -11.01 -6.75
N MET A 302 -7.72 -12.17 -7.00
CA MET A 302 -8.28 -13.47 -6.62
C MET A 302 -8.17 -13.68 -5.11
N PRO A 303 -9.06 -14.48 -4.50
CA PRO A 303 -8.89 -14.88 -3.10
C PRO A 303 -7.52 -15.53 -2.85
N LEU A 304 -6.94 -15.30 -1.66
CA LEU A 304 -5.59 -15.80 -1.29
C LEU A 304 -5.39 -17.30 -1.51
N LYS A 305 -6.45 -18.10 -1.38
CA LYS A 305 -6.42 -19.56 -1.63
C LYS A 305 -6.27 -19.94 -3.12
N ASP A 306 -6.59 -19.04 -4.04
CA ASP A 306 -6.39 -19.29 -5.48
C ASP A 306 -4.90 -19.16 -5.82
N SER A 307 -4.35 -20.15 -6.52
CA SER A 307 -2.94 -20.15 -6.91
C SER A 307 -2.56 -19.01 -7.87
N ARG A 308 -3.54 -18.34 -8.48
CA ARG A 308 -3.35 -17.20 -9.38
C ARG A 308 -3.44 -15.85 -8.68
N SER A 309 -3.68 -15.82 -7.35
CA SER A 309 -3.72 -14.57 -6.60
C SER A 309 -2.38 -13.83 -6.66
N LEU A 310 -2.44 -12.55 -7.00
CA LEU A 310 -1.27 -11.66 -7.00
C LEU A 310 -0.81 -11.36 -5.58
N PHE A 311 -1.74 -11.23 -4.65
CA PHE A 311 -1.43 -11.04 -3.23
C PHE A 311 -0.70 -12.25 -2.63
N ARG A 312 -1.19 -13.46 -2.93
CA ARG A 312 -0.50 -14.71 -2.57
C ARG A 312 0.92 -14.74 -3.15
N THR A 313 1.07 -14.41 -4.43
CA THR A 313 2.36 -14.36 -5.12
C THR A 313 3.33 -13.39 -4.45
N MET A 314 2.85 -12.21 -4.05
CA MET A 314 3.64 -11.22 -3.30
C MET A 314 4.07 -11.77 -1.93
N LEU A 315 3.17 -12.41 -1.18
CA LEU A 315 3.48 -12.99 0.13
C LEU A 315 4.49 -14.14 0.02
N GLU A 316 4.32 -15.05 -0.94
CA GLU A 316 5.26 -16.15 -1.18
C GLU A 316 6.69 -15.63 -1.48
N GLU A 317 6.83 -14.56 -2.29
CA GLU A 317 8.14 -13.95 -2.56
C GLU A 317 8.73 -13.28 -1.32
N LEU A 318 7.89 -12.72 -0.42
CA LEU A 318 8.32 -12.19 0.88
C LEU A 318 8.66 -13.27 1.92
N GLY A 319 8.43 -14.55 1.61
CA GLY A 319 8.64 -15.68 2.53
C GLY A 319 7.54 -15.83 3.60
N ARG A 320 6.31 -15.42 3.28
CA ARG A 320 5.15 -15.40 4.19
C ARG A 320 4.06 -16.38 3.77
#